data_807ef3b19b1b1ef3ca1bb6aae05471ef
#
_entry.id   807ef3b19b1b1ef3ca1bb6aae05471ef
#
_cell.length_a   1.000
_cell.length_b   1.000
_cell.length_c   1.000
_cell.angle_alpha   90.00
_cell.angle_beta   90.00
_cell.angle_gamma   90.00
#
_symmetry.space_group_name_H-M   'P 1'
#
loop_
_entity.id
_entity.type
_entity.pdbx_description
1 polymer ?
#
loop_
_entity_poly.entity_id
_entity_poly.type
_entity_poly.pdbx_seq_one_letter_code
_entity_poly.pdbx_strand_id
1 'polypeptide(L)'
;EVLGAHWPSQRDHGTMRRAAQAFRDLIQAQRFRAIVFDYDGTLCSSQSKDGPPSAEVVAQLVRLVRAGALIGIASGRGDSLQDRLREALPEDVLKKIRLCLYNGGWIDAADVVPVLPNQTSEFLSHVTRIVVRLKSLGVPILAHKTTPPYQVSVRFREGLATDAMWFVIADALRQAGLDLSTMVRSKHSVDILANGVSKSRLIASIIQHDKIDPYEIL
;
A
#
# COMPACT_ATOMS: atom_id res chain seq x y z
N GLU A 1 -32.35 -4.44 -14.36
CA GLU A 1 -32.67 -5.05 -13.06
C GLU A 1 -31.56 -4.67 -12.08
N VAL A 2 -31.88 -3.75 -11.16
CA VAL A 2 -31.00 -3.38 -10.06
C VAL A 2 -30.97 -4.58 -9.14
N LEU A 3 -29.81 -5.20 -8.96
CA LEU A 3 -29.58 -6.21 -7.92
C LEU A 3 -29.97 -5.56 -6.59
N GLY A 4 -31.14 -5.93 -6.07
CA GLY A 4 -31.63 -5.44 -4.81
C GLY A 4 -30.63 -5.76 -3.71
N ALA A 5 -30.09 -4.72 -3.08
CA ALA A 5 -29.25 -4.89 -1.90
C ALA A 5 -30.09 -5.57 -0.83
N HIS A 6 -29.93 -6.87 -0.63
CA HIS A 6 -30.48 -7.58 0.51
C HIS A 6 -29.80 -7.06 1.77
N TRP A 7 -30.47 -6.15 2.45
CA TRP A 7 -30.07 -5.75 3.81
C TRP A 7 -30.19 -6.99 4.71
N PRO A 8 -29.17 -7.28 5.55
CA PRO A 8 -29.21 -8.41 6.45
C PRO A 8 -30.46 -8.38 7.32
N SER A 9 -31.13 -9.50 7.47
CA SER A 9 -32.29 -9.62 8.37
C SER A 9 -31.86 -9.37 9.84
N GLN A 10 -32.82 -9.12 10.75
CA GLN A 10 -32.49 -8.97 12.18
C GLN A 10 -31.77 -10.20 12.75
N ARG A 11 -32.07 -11.41 12.23
CA ARG A 11 -31.36 -12.65 12.59
C ARG A 11 -29.89 -12.61 12.15
N ASP A 12 -29.62 -12.07 10.96
CA ASP A 12 -28.28 -11.91 10.43
C ASP A 12 -27.48 -10.91 11.26
N HIS A 13 -28.10 -9.80 11.73
CA HIS A 13 -27.47 -8.85 12.65
C HIS A 13 -27.02 -9.51 13.96
N GLY A 14 -27.84 -10.38 14.54
CA GLY A 14 -27.47 -11.14 15.75
C GLY A 14 -26.28 -12.07 15.51
N THR A 15 -26.26 -12.76 14.39
CA THR A 15 -25.17 -13.65 14.01
C THR A 15 -23.89 -12.88 13.73
N MET A 16 -23.98 -11.76 13.01
CA MET A 16 -22.84 -10.88 12.74
C MET A 16 -22.24 -10.29 14.03
N ARG A 17 -23.08 -9.87 14.99
CA ARG A 17 -22.61 -9.38 16.30
C ARG A 17 -21.87 -10.46 17.08
N ARG A 18 -22.39 -11.69 17.13
CA ARG A 18 -21.72 -12.81 17.79
C ARG A 18 -20.39 -13.15 17.12
N ALA A 19 -20.35 -13.21 15.80
CA ALA A 19 -19.13 -13.44 15.05
C ALA A 19 -18.10 -12.33 15.29
N ALA A 20 -18.52 -11.07 15.29
CA ALA A 20 -17.66 -9.93 15.58
C ALA A 20 -17.14 -9.93 17.03
N GLN A 21 -17.97 -10.38 17.98
CA GLN A 21 -17.53 -10.52 19.37
C GLN A 21 -16.52 -11.67 19.50
N ALA A 22 -16.83 -12.85 18.96
CA ALA A 22 -15.91 -13.99 18.98
C ALA A 22 -14.56 -13.67 18.34
N PHE A 23 -14.58 -12.89 17.24
CA PHE A 23 -13.36 -12.44 16.59
C PHE A 23 -12.56 -11.45 17.48
N ARG A 24 -13.24 -10.53 18.16
CA ARG A 24 -12.58 -9.64 19.13
C ARG A 24 -11.95 -10.41 20.27
N ASP A 25 -12.68 -11.38 20.84
CA ASP A 25 -12.19 -12.21 21.94
C ASP A 25 -10.97 -13.02 21.50
N LEU A 26 -10.99 -13.56 20.28
CA LEU A 26 -9.86 -14.26 19.67
C LEU A 26 -8.64 -13.34 19.56
N ILE A 27 -8.81 -12.13 18.98
CA ILE A 27 -7.71 -11.17 18.83
C ILE A 27 -7.17 -10.73 20.20
N GLN A 28 -8.03 -10.50 21.19
CA GLN A 28 -7.61 -10.11 22.54
C GLN A 28 -6.83 -11.22 23.25
N ALA A 29 -7.16 -12.48 23.00
CA ALA A 29 -6.44 -13.63 23.56
C ALA A 29 -5.10 -13.90 22.85
N GLN A 30 -4.95 -13.44 21.61
CA GLN A 30 -3.76 -13.67 20.80
C GLN A 30 -2.63 -12.71 21.20
N ARG A 31 -1.40 -13.23 21.22
CA ARG A 31 -0.20 -12.40 21.34
C ARG A 31 0.37 -12.14 19.95
N PHE A 32 0.31 -10.91 19.52
CA PHE A 32 0.93 -10.48 18.27
C PHE A 32 2.36 -10.00 18.53
N ARG A 33 3.30 -10.51 17.73
CA ARG A 33 4.71 -10.10 17.74
C ARG A 33 4.99 -9.08 16.65
N ALA A 34 4.19 -9.07 15.58
CA ALA A 34 4.25 -8.05 14.54
C ALA A 34 2.86 -7.47 14.24
N ILE A 35 2.83 -6.19 13.87
CA ILE A 35 1.62 -5.51 13.41
C ILE A 35 1.94 -4.81 12.09
N VAL A 36 1.16 -5.10 11.04
CA VAL A 36 1.36 -4.53 9.70
C VAL A 36 0.25 -3.55 9.38
N PHE A 37 0.63 -2.33 9.06
CA PHE A 37 -0.27 -1.25 8.69
C PHE A 37 -0.15 -0.86 7.22
N ASP A 38 -1.25 -0.56 6.58
CA ASP A 38 -1.24 0.34 5.44
C ASP A 38 -1.00 1.78 5.92
N TYR A 39 -0.33 2.61 5.11
CA TYR A 39 -0.05 3.98 5.51
C TYR A 39 -1.18 4.94 5.15
N ASP A 40 -1.55 4.97 3.87
CA ASP A 40 -2.49 5.97 3.34
C ASP A 40 -3.95 5.66 3.73
N GLY A 41 -4.55 6.50 4.55
CA GLY A 41 -5.90 6.31 5.08
C GLY A 41 -5.96 5.45 6.35
N THR A 42 -4.81 4.94 6.83
CA THR A 42 -4.69 4.17 8.09
C THR A 42 -3.84 4.92 9.11
N LEU A 43 -2.55 5.09 8.85
CA LEU A 43 -1.64 5.85 9.73
C LEU A 43 -1.60 7.35 9.42
N CYS A 44 -2.04 7.73 8.23
CA CYS A 44 -2.11 9.11 7.78
C CYS A 44 -3.50 9.38 7.19
N SER A 45 -4.14 10.45 7.62
CA SER A 45 -5.44 10.84 7.05
C SER A 45 -5.29 11.31 5.61
N SER A 46 -6.34 11.14 4.81
CA SER A 46 -6.35 11.62 3.42
C SER A 46 -6.24 13.15 3.30
N GLN A 47 -6.48 13.89 4.39
CA GLN A 47 -6.36 15.35 4.44
C GLN A 47 -4.94 15.83 4.76
N SER A 48 -4.16 15.02 5.49
CA SER A 48 -2.79 15.33 5.91
C SER A 48 -1.71 14.47 5.22
N LYS A 49 -2.04 13.93 4.05
CA LYS A 49 -1.18 12.96 3.33
C LYS A 49 0.23 13.46 3.01
N ASP A 50 0.43 14.77 2.93
CA ASP A 50 1.74 15.37 2.63
C ASP A 50 2.56 15.73 3.88
N GLY A 51 2.00 15.46 5.08
CA GLY A 51 2.65 15.66 6.36
C GLY A 51 3.14 14.35 7.02
N PRO A 52 3.84 14.47 8.16
CA PRO A 52 4.14 13.32 9.01
C PRO A 52 2.86 12.74 9.63
N PRO A 53 2.92 11.53 10.21
CA PRO A 53 1.83 10.99 11.02
C PRO A 53 1.49 11.93 12.18
N SER A 54 0.22 11.93 12.63
CA SER A 54 -0.18 12.74 13.79
C SER A 54 0.62 12.35 15.05
N ALA A 55 0.74 13.28 15.99
CA ALA A 55 1.43 13.03 17.26
C ALA A 55 0.85 11.82 18.01
N GLU A 56 -0.46 11.60 17.91
CA GLU A 56 -1.13 10.44 18.52
C GLU A 56 -0.70 9.14 17.85
N VAL A 57 -0.66 9.07 16.53
CA VAL A 57 -0.17 7.90 15.78
C VAL A 57 1.29 7.63 16.12
N VAL A 58 2.13 8.66 16.12
CA VAL A 58 3.55 8.56 16.52
C VAL A 58 3.68 7.98 17.92
N ALA A 59 2.92 8.50 18.90
CA ALA A 59 2.96 8.01 20.27
C ALA A 59 2.57 6.53 20.38
N GLN A 60 1.55 6.08 19.60
CA GLN A 60 1.16 4.67 19.59
C GLN A 60 2.21 3.78 18.92
N LEU A 61 2.82 4.20 17.81
CA LEU A 61 3.89 3.43 17.17
C LEU A 61 5.08 3.26 18.12
N VAL A 62 5.51 4.35 18.79
CA VAL A 62 6.58 4.30 19.81
C VAL A 62 6.21 3.35 20.94
N ARG A 63 4.98 3.41 21.46
CA ARG A 63 4.51 2.54 22.52
C ARG A 63 4.55 1.06 22.12
N LEU A 64 4.07 0.73 20.92
CA LEU A 64 4.04 -0.64 20.41
C LEU A 64 5.46 -1.19 20.22
N VAL A 65 6.35 -0.42 19.61
CA VAL A 65 7.75 -0.81 19.43
C VAL A 65 8.45 -1.02 20.77
N ARG A 66 8.25 -0.12 21.74
CA ARG A 66 8.84 -0.25 23.09
C ARG A 66 8.23 -1.41 23.88
N ALA A 67 7.00 -1.83 23.58
CA ALA A 67 6.39 -3.06 24.10
C ALA A 67 6.93 -4.34 23.44
N GLY A 68 7.84 -4.23 22.48
CA GLY A 68 8.50 -5.35 21.81
C GLY A 68 7.85 -5.80 20.52
N ALA A 69 6.82 -5.11 20.01
CA ALA A 69 6.22 -5.44 18.72
C ALA A 69 7.10 -4.95 17.56
N LEU A 70 7.27 -5.80 16.55
CA LEU A 70 7.76 -5.38 15.23
C LEU A 70 6.64 -4.65 14.48
N ILE A 71 6.93 -3.50 13.90
CA ILE A 71 5.96 -2.76 13.10
C ILE A 71 6.31 -2.88 11.62
N GLY A 72 5.32 -3.29 10.81
CA GLY A 72 5.38 -3.23 9.37
C GLY A 72 4.55 -2.06 8.85
N ILE A 73 5.09 -1.26 7.92
CA ILE A 73 4.34 -0.18 7.26
C ILE A 73 4.46 -0.35 5.76
N ALA A 74 3.32 -0.56 5.08
CA ALA A 74 3.24 -0.75 3.63
C ALA A 74 2.63 0.47 2.94
N SER A 75 3.25 0.95 1.86
CA SER A 75 2.75 2.08 1.08
C SER A 75 3.11 1.97 -0.41
N GLY A 76 2.28 2.57 -1.26
CA GLY A 76 2.66 2.86 -2.66
C GLY A 76 3.64 4.01 -2.80
N ARG A 77 3.86 4.79 -1.75
CA ARG A 77 4.82 5.89 -1.72
C ARG A 77 6.26 5.38 -1.73
N GLY A 78 7.19 6.29 -2.04
CA GLY A 78 8.62 6.06 -1.95
C GLY A 78 9.28 6.85 -0.83
N ASP A 79 10.45 7.40 -1.12
CA ASP A 79 11.34 8.07 -0.16
C ASP A 79 10.66 9.13 0.70
N SER A 80 9.70 9.87 0.11
CA SER A 80 8.95 10.91 0.85
C SER A 80 8.23 10.37 2.10
N LEU A 81 7.80 9.10 2.12
CA LEU A 81 7.24 8.50 3.32
C LEU A 81 8.32 8.25 4.36
N GLN A 82 9.46 7.73 3.93
CA GLN A 82 10.57 7.46 4.84
C GLN A 82 11.06 8.75 5.51
N ASP A 83 11.19 9.84 4.74
CA ASP A 83 11.57 11.15 5.28
C ASP A 83 10.60 11.61 6.36
N ARG A 84 9.28 11.45 6.13
CA ARG A 84 8.25 11.80 7.14
C ARG A 84 8.33 10.96 8.41
N LEU A 85 8.63 9.67 8.27
CA LEU A 85 8.81 8.80 9.44
C LEU A 85 10.08 9.18 10.21
N ARG A 86 11.17 9.55 9.52
CA ARG A 86 12.42 10.00 10.15
C ARG A 86 12.27 11.34 10.88
N GLU A 87 11.46 12.25 10.33
CA GLU A 87 11.13 13.52 10.99
C GLU A 87 10.30 13.30 12.27
N ALA A 88 9.48 12.25 12.32
CA ALA A 88 8.49 12.06 13.37
C ALA A 88 8.90 11.06 14.46
N LEU A 89 9.77 10.08 14.16
CA LEU A 89 10.06 8.95 15.03
C LEU A 89 11.52 8.94 15.49
N PRO A 90 11.79 8.52 16.74
CA PRO A 90 13.15 8.30 17.23
C PRO A 90 13.89 7.21 16.44
N GLU A 91 15.22 7.32 16.36
CA GLU A 91 16.05 6.38 15.60
C GLU A 91 15.97 4.93 16.11
N ASP A 92 15.89 4.74 17.43
CA ASP A 92 15.73 3.41 18.05
C ASP A 92 14.39 2.74 17.64
N VAL A 93 13.36 3.54 17.37
CA VAL A 93 12.05 3.07 16.88
C VAL A 93 12.11 2.76 15.39
N LEU A 94 12.75 3.62 14.58
CA LEU A 94 12.89 3.39 13.12
C LEU A 94 13.59 2.07 12.80
N LYS A 95 14.60 1.67 13.57
CA LYS A 95 15.29 0.37 13.43
C LYS A 95 14.39 -0.85 13.64
N LYS A 96 13.24 -0.66 14.31
CA LYS A 96 12.25 -1.72 14.60
C LYS A 96 11.01 -1.64 13.70
N ILE A 97 11.02 -0.75 12.71
CA ILE A 97 9.97 -0.64 11.71
C ILE A 97 10.48 -1.25 10.40
N ARG A 98 9.76 -2.25 9.87
CA ARG A 98 9.92 -2.74 8.51
C ARG A 98 9.10 -1.87 7.57
N LEU A 99 9.77 -1.12 6.72
CA LEU A 99 9.15 -0.22 5.75
C LEU A 99 9.10 -0.86 4.37
N CYS A 100 7.92 -0.87 3.79
CA CYS A 100 7.65 -1.40 2.46
C CYS A 100 7.20 -0.25 1.56
N LEU A 101 8.07 0.18 0.66
CA LEU A 101 7.86 1.28 -0.28
C LEU A 101 7.56 0.78 -1.68
N TYR A 102 7.00 1.67 -2.53
CA TYR A 102 6.71 1.39 -3.94
C TYR A 102 5.87 0.12 -4.10
N ASN A 103 4.80 -0.01 -3.29
CA ASN A 103 3.89 -1.18 -3.29
C ASN A 103 4.61 -2.53 -3.08
N GLY A 104 5.73 -2.57 -2.39
CA GLY A 104 6.50 -3.79 -2.14
C GLY A 104 7.75 -3.92 -3.02
N GLY A 105 8.10 -2.88 -3.74
CA GLY A 105 9.33 -2.84 -4.53
C GLY A 105 10.58 -2.84 -3.66
N TRP A 106 10.57 -2.06 -2.58
CA TRP A 106 11.66 -1.98 -1.62
C TRP A 106 11.16 -2.30 -0.21
N ILE A 107 11.91 -3.14 0.52
CA ILE A 107 11.56 -3.54 1.88
C ILE A 107 12.84 -3.63 2.71
N ASP A 108 12.93 -2.82 3.77
CA ASP A 108 14.02 -2.85 4.75
C ASP A 108 13.58 -2.15 6.06
N ALA A 109 14.50 -1.99 7.02
CA ALA A 109 14.27 -1.16 8.19
C ALA A 109 14.11 0.32 7.80
N ALA A 110 13.27 1.05 8.54
CA ALA A 110 12.92 2.44 8.17
C ALA A 110 14.09 3.42 8.31
N ASP A 111 15.19 3.06 9.00
CA ASP A 111 16.42 3.82 9.09
C ASP A 111 17.38 3.59 7.91
N VAL A 112 17.17 2.54 7.10
CA VAL A 112 18.00 2.25 5.92
C VAL A 112 17.55 3.10 4.74
N VAL A 113 18.49 3.77 4.07
CA VAL A 113 18.19 4.58 2.86
C VAL A 113 17.97 3.67 1.65
N PRO A 114 16.86 3.82 0.92
CA PRO A 114 16.63 3.04 -0.29
C PRO A 114 17.70 3.29 -1.35
N VAL A 115 18.32 2.23 -1.82
CA VAL A 115 19.16 2.27 -3.02
C VAL A 115 18.34 1.67 -4.16
N LEU A 116 17.85 2.52 -5.05
CA LEU A 116 17.01 2.09 -6.16
C LEU A 116 17.90 1.70 -7.35
N PRO A 117 17.68 0.50 -7.96
CA PRO A 117 18.35 0.16 -9.21
C PRO A 117 17.96 1.11 -10.34
N ASN A 118 18.92 1.51 -11.16
CA ASN A 118 18.66 2.40 -12.29
C ASN A 118 18.08 1.68 -13.52
N GLN A 119 17.95 0.36 -13.50
CA GLN A 119 17.47 -0.42 -14.64
C GLN A 119 15.94 -0.49 -14.63
N THR A 120 15.34 -0.05 -15.73
CA THR A 120 13.91 -0.23 -15.98
C THR A 120 13.70 -1.55 -16.72
N SER A 121 12.75 -2.37 -16.26
CA SER A 121 12.38 -3.60 -16.96
C SER A 121 11.74 -3.29 -18.32
N GLU A 122 11.82 -4.23 -19.26
CA GLU A 122 11.16 -4.12 -20.57
C GLU A 122 9.64 -3.91 -20.39
N PHE A 123 9.03 -4.61 -19.45
CA PHE A 123 7.62 -4.45 -19.08
C PHE A 123 7.29 -2.99 -18.73
N LEU A 124 8.00 -2.40 -17.77
CA LEU A 124 7.73 -1.00 -17.36
C LEU A 124 8.04 0.00 -18.46
N SER A 125 9.03 -0.28 -19.30
CA SER A 125 9.32 0.53 -20.49
C SER A 125 8.17 0.49 -21.49
N HIS A 126 7.55 -0.69 -21.68
CA HIS A 126 6.38 -0.86 -22.54
C HIS A 126 5.16 -0.14 -21.95
N VAL A 127 4.87 -0.33 -20.67
CA VAL A 127 3.81 0.40 -19.94
C VAL A 127 3.99 1.92 -20.09
N THR A 128 5.20 2.43 -19.89
CA THR A 128 5.49 3.87 -20.03
C THR A 128 5.15 4.39 -21.43
N ARG A 129 5.52 3.65 -22.48
CA ARG A 129 5.17 4.02 -23.87
C ARG A 129 3.67 4.07 -24.09
N ILE A 130 2.91 3.11 -23.55
CA ILE A 130 1.44 3.09 -23.64
C ILE A 130 0.85 4.31 -22.93
N VAL A 131 1.29 4.62 -21.71
CA VAL A 131 0.83 5.79 -20.94
C VAL A 131 1.12 7.09 -21.68
N VAL A 132 2.31 7.24 -22.26
CA VAL A 132 2.68 8.41 -23.09
C VAL A 132 1.76 8.52 -24.30
N ARG A 133 1.49 7.42 -25.00
CA ARG A 133 0.56 7.38 -26.16
C ARG A 133 -0.87 7.75 -25.75
N LEU A 134 -1.39 7.21 -24.65
CA LEU A 134 -2.72 7.58 -24.15
C LEU A 134 -2.81 9.08 -23.87
N LYS A 135 -1.78 9.67 -23.25
CA LYS A 135 -1.71 11.11 -23.01
C LYS A 135 -1.71 11.91 -24.32
N SER A 136 -0.97 11.48 -25.33
CA SER A 136 -0.95 12.15 -26.67
C SER A 136 -2.28 12.04 -27.40
N LEU A 137 -3.09 11.01 -27.12
CA LEU A 137 -4.44 10.84 -27.66
C LEU A 137 -5.53 11.62 -26.88
N GLY A 138 -5.13 12.46 -25.91
CA GLY A 138 -6.03 13.32 -25.17
C GLY A 138 -6.62 12.70 -23.89
N VAL A 139 -6.18 11.49 -23.48
CA VAL A 139 -6.55 10.96 -22.17
C VAL A 139 -6.03 11.92 -21.10
N PRO A 140 -6.88 12.33 -20.10
CA PRO A 140 -6.57 13.42 -19.18
C PRO A 140 -5.57 13.02 -18.09
N ILE A 141 -4.43 12.49 -18.51
CA ILE A 141 -3.28 12.15 -17.67
C ILE A 141 -2.53 13.44 -17.32
N LEU A 142 -2.55 13.80 -16.04
CA LEU A 142 -1.81 14.97 -15.54
C LEU A 142 -0.30 14.71 -15.57
N ALA A 143 0.13 13.61 -14.95
CA ALA A 143 1.53 13.22 -14.87
C ALA A 143 1.66 11.70 -14.81
N HIS A 144 2.83 11.21 -15.21
CA HIS A 144 3.24 9.83 -14.92
C HIS A 144 4.69 9.85 -14.41
N LYS A 145 5.01 8.86 -13.58
CA LYS A 145 6.37 8.66 -13.04
C LYS A 145 6.70 7.18 -13.12
N THR A 146 7.79 6.85 -13.81
CA THR A 146 8.37 5.52 -13.73
C THR A 146 9.36 5.48 -12.57
N THR A 147 9.20 4.52 -11.67
CA THR A 147 10.14 4.26 -10.57
C THR A 147 10.77 2.89 -10.80
N PRO A 148 11.94 2.85 -11.46
CA PRO A 148 12.61 1.58 -11.74
C PRO A 148 13.06 0.88 -10.45
N PRO A 149 13.03 -0.45 -10.42
CA PRO A 149 12.39 -1.36 -11.39
C PRO A 149 10.95 -1.71 -11.00
N TYR A 150 10.27 -0.91 -10.18
CA TYR A 150 9.11 -1.33 -9.39
C TYR A 150 7.77 -0.99 -10.01
N GLN A 151 7.56 0.25 -10.48
CA GLN A 151 6.23 0.69 -10.91
C GLN A 151 6.24 1.87 -11.89
N VAL A 152 5.12 2.01 -12.61
CA VAL A 152 4.70 3.24 -13.30
C VAL A 152 3.46 3.78 -12.61
N SER A 153 3.56 4.96 -12.02
CA SER A 153 2.45 5.67 -11.39
C SER A 153 1.85 6.68 -12.35
N VAL A 154 0.53 6.64 -12.55
CA VAL A 154 -0.21 7.53 -13.44
C VAL A 154 -1.19 8.36 -12.62
N ARG A 155 -1.04 9.68 -12.64
CA ARG A 155 -1.92 10.64 -11.95
C ARG A 155 -2.84 11.32 -12.96
N PHE A 156 -4.08 11.57 -12.55
CA PHE A 156 -5.11 12.18 -13.38
C PHE A 156 -5.46 13.58 -12.89
N ARG A 157 -6.13 14.35 -13.75
CA ARG A 157 -6.70 15.65 -13.38
C ARG A 157 -7.73 15.46 -12.28
N GLU A 158 -7.80 16.41 -11.37
CA GLU A 158 -8.80 16.40 -10.31
C GLU A 158 -10.22 16.39 -10.87
N GLY A 159 -11.14 15.76 -10.14
CA GLY A 159 -12.55 15.62 -10.54
C GLY A 159 -12.85 14.43 -11.46
N LEU A 160 -11.83 13.69 -11.92
CA LEU A 160 -12.03 12.48 -12.72
C LEU A 160 -12.19 11.25 -11.81
N ALA A 161 -13.14 10.39 -12.17
CA ALA A 161 -13.31 9.11 -11.50
C ALA A 161 -12.09 8.21 -11.79
N THR A 162 -11.33 7.86 -10.78
CA THR A 162 -10.16 6.99 -10.90
C THR A 162 -10.52 5.64 -11.52
N ASP A 163 -11.77 5.17 -11.30
CA ASP A 163 -12.29 3.95 -11.89
C ASP A 163 -12.34 4.01 -13.41
N ALA A 164 -12.88 5.10 -13.97
CA ALA A 164 -12.91 5.28 -15.42
C ALA A 164 -11.50 5.27 -16.03
N MET A 165 -10.57 5.94 -15.35
CA MET A 165 -9.17 5.99 -15.78
C MET A 165 -8.47 4.63 -15.65
N TRP A 166 -8.80 3.87 -14.60
CA TRP A 166 -8.32 2.50 -14.46
C TRP A 166 -8.74 1.63 -15.64
N PHE A 167 -10.02 1.69 -16.04
CA PHE A 167 -10.53 0.94 -17.20
C PHE A 167 -9.85 1.33 -18.52
N VAL A 168 -9.62 2.62 -18.75
CA VAL A 168 -8.94 3.10 -19.96
C VAL A 168 -7.51 2.56 -20.04
N ILE A 169 -6.76 2.60 -18.93
CA ILE A 169 -5.40 2.05 -18.89
C ILE A 169 -5.44 0.53 -19.02
N ALA A 170 -6.32 -0.15 -18.28
CA ALA A 170 -6.46 -1.60 -18.31
C ALA A 170 -6.76 -2.11 -19.73
N ASP A 171 -7.65 -1.43 -20.46
CA ASP A 171 -7.97 -1.80 -21.83
C ASP A 171 -6.76 -1.64 -22.77
N ALA A 172 -6.06 -0.52 -22.67
CA ALA A 172 -4.86 -0.27 -23.48
C ALA A 172 -3.75 -1.30 -23.19
N LEU A 173 -3.54 -1.68 -21.93
CA LEU A 173 -2.57 -2.72 -21.55
C LEU A 173 -3.00 -4.09 -22.07
N ARG A 174 -4.29 -4.44 -21.96
CA ARG A 174 -4.83 -5.69 -22.51
C ARG A 174 -4.65 -5.78 -24.01
N GLN A 175 -4.94 -4.71 -24.75
CA GLN A 175 -4.74 -4.65 -26.19
C GLN A 175 -3.25 -4.83 -26.58
N ALA A 176 -2.35 -4.44 -25.70
CA ALA A 176 -0.92 -4.66 -25.86
C ALA A 176 -0.44 -6.05 -25.37
N GLY A 177 -1.33 -6.93 -24.94
CA GLY A 177 -0.99 -8.26 -24.42
C GLY A 177 -0.31 -8.26 -23.04
N LEU A 178 -0.45 -7.19 -22.26
CA LEU A 178 0.16 -7.08 -20.93
C LEU A 178 -0.78 -7.58 -19.83
N ASP A 179 -0.19 -8.17 -18.79
CA ASP A 179 -0.91 -8.64 -17.62
C ASP A 179 -1.45 -7.47 -16.78
N LEU A 180 -2.73 -7.56 -16.41
CA LEU A 180 -3.45 -6.56 -15.61
C LEU A 180 -3.44 -6.85 -14.11
N SER A 181 -2.98 -8.02 -13.67
CA SER A 181 -2.94 -8.42 -12.25
C SER A 181 -2.06 -7.51 -11.40
N THR A 182 -1.20 -6.74 -12.04
CA THR A 182 -0.24 -5.83 -11.43
C THR A 182 -0.75 -4.40 -11.26
N MET A 183 -2.01 -4.11 -11.59
CA MET A 183 -2.57 -2.77 -11.45
C MET A 183 -3.17 -2.53 -10.06
N VAL A 184 -2.75 -1.45 -9.42
CA VAL A 184 -3.26 -1.00 -8.13
C VAL A 184 -3.88 0.39 -8.27
N ARG A 185 -5.06 0.57 -7.71
CA ARG A 185 -5.80 1.83 -7.73
C ARG A 185 -5.69 2.55 -6.39
N SER A 186 -5.42 3.85 -6.44
CA SER A 186 -5.56 4.77 -5.30
C SER A 186 -6.63 5.83 -5.60
N LYS A 187 -6.88 6.72 -4.64
CA LYS A 187 -7.85 7.82 -4.83
C LYS A 187 -7.48 8.77 -6.00
N HIS A 188 -6.20 8.91 -6.31
CA HIS A 188 -5.70 9.94 -7.24
C HIS A 188 -4.78 9.40 -8.33
N SER A 189 -4.48 8.10 -8.31
CA SER A 189 -3.56 7.47 -9.26
C SER A 189 -3.92 6.01 -9.54
N VAL A 190 -3.39 5.52 -10.63
CA VAL A 190 -3.26 4.10 -10.94
C VAL A 190 -1.78 3.78 -11.00
N ASP A 191 -1.36 2.78 -10.24
CA ASP A 191 0.00 2.27 -10.24
C ASP A 191 0.03 0.93 -10.98
N ILE A 192 0.91 0.81 -11.96
CA ILE A 192 1.16 -0.43 -12.69
C ILE A 192 2.49 -0.98 -12.16
N LEU A 193 2.43 -2.13 -11.51
CA LEU A 193 3.54 -2.72 -10.79
C LEU A 193 4.31 -3.70 -11.68
N ALA A 194 5.60 -3.80 -11.49
CA ALA A 194 6.38 -4.88 -12.07
C ALA A 194 5.99 -6.24 -11.47
N ASN A 195 6.23 -7.31 -12.23
CA ASN A 195 5.92 -8.67 -11.78
C ASN A 195 6.58 -8.98 -10.43
N GLY A 196 5.82 -9.57 -9.53
CA GLY A 196 6.27 -9.92 -8.19
C GLY A 196 6.33 -8.77 -7.19
N VAL A 197 6.03 -7.53 -7.60
CA VAL A 197 5.89 -6.38 -6.69
C VAL A 197 4.49 -6.39 -6.08
N SER A 198 4.41 -6.43 -4.74
CA SER A 198 3.14 -6.44 -3.99
C SER A 198 3.41 -6.07 -2.53
N LYS A 199 2.48 -5.37 -1.89
CA LYS A 199 2.55 -5.06 -0.44
C LYS A 199 2.62 -6.32 0.43
N SER A 200 2.07 -7.45 -0.03
CA SER A 200 2.14 -8.74 0.69
C SER A 200 3.56 -9.25 0.90
N ARG A 201 4.53 -8.78 0.11
CA ARG A 201 5.96 -9.09 0.30
C ARG A 201 6.48 -8.64 1.67
N LEU A 202 5.87 -7.62 2.27
CA LEU A 202 6.25 -7.20 3.64
C LEU A 202 5.98 -8.32 4.65
N ILE A 203 4.80 -8.95 4.57
CA ILE A 203 4.46 -10.08 5.45
C ILE A 203 5.43 -11.24 5.21
N ALA A 204 5.69 -11.60 3.95
CA ALA A 204 6.65 -12.63 3.61
C ALA A 204 8.06 -12.31 4.14
N SER A 205 8.48 -11.04 4.06
CA SER A 205 9.76 -10.58 4.61
C SER A 205 9.82 -10.75 6.14
N ILE A 206 8.77 -10.36 6.86
CA ILE A 206 8.68 -10.51 8.33
C ILE A 206 8.76 -12.00 8.73
N ILE A 207 8.05 -12.87 8.03
CA ILE A 207 8.09 -14.32 8.28
C ILE A 207 9.50 -14.86 8.05
N GLN A 208 10.12 -14.50 6.93
CA GLN A 208 11.41 -15.06 6.51
C GLN A 208 12.61 -14.51 7.31
N HIS A 209 12.64 -13.19 7.51
CA HIS A 209 13.81 -12.52 8.12
C HIS A 209 13.67 -12.36 9.64
N ASP A 210 12.49 -11.99 10.13
CA ASP A 210 12.27 -11.75 11.54
C ASP A 210 11.82 -13.03 12.28
N LYS A 211 11.57 -14.14 11.55
CA LYS A 211 11.17 -15.45 12.10
C LYS A 211 9.93 -15.37 12.99
N ILE A 212 8.94 -14.61 12.52
CA ILE A 212 7.65 -14.46 13.19
C ILE A 212 6.65 -15.38 12.50
N ASP A 213 5.91 -16.15 13.30
CA ASP A 213 4.87 -17.03 12.79
C ASP A 213 3.73 -16.19 12.14
N PRO A 214 3.17 -16.62 10.99
CA PRO A 214 2.04 -15.91 10.37
C PRO A 214 0.87 -15.64 11.30
N TYR A 215 0.61 -16.52 12.26
CA TYR A 215 -0.46 -16.33 13.26
C TYR A 215 -0.13 -15.31 14.36
N GLU A 216 1.12 -14.86 14.45
CA GLU A 216 1.58 -13.81 15.37
C GLU A 216 1.64 -12.42 14.68
N ILE A 217 1.16 -12.31 13.44
CA ILE A 217 1.12 -11.07 12.65
C ILE A 217 -0.32 -10.58 12.57
N LEU A 218 -0.57 -9.32 12.97
CA LEU A 218 -1.84 -8.62 12.86
C LEU A 218 -1.80 -7.65 11.69
#